data_3647ad5f9f82a4490042ebf11e3bf5db
#
_entry.id   3647ad5f9f82a4490042ebf11e3bf5db
#
_cell.length_a   1.000
_cell.length_b   1.000
_cell.length_c   1.000
_cell.angle_alpha   90.00
_cell.angle_beta   90.00
_cell.angle_gamma   90.00
#
_symmetry.space_group_name_H-M   'P 1'
#
loop_
_entity.id
_entity.type
_entity.pdbx_description
1 polymer ?
#
loop_
_entity_poly.entity_id
_entity_poly.type
_entity_poly.pdbx_seq_one_letter_code
_entity_poly.pdbx_strand_id
1 'polypeptide(L)'
;MSFLDMDERLLEVAALADLVYSPLVDTKEFPADVDVTLVEGAVSSEEDLHKIKTIRERTKILVSLGDCAVTANVPGMRNPFGTKAVYDRAYRENVTFDPGIPDQVVPALLPTSRPVHEFVKVDVFVPGCPPSADTIHYVVTELLAGRNPEVELKTRFGA
;
A
#
# COMPACT_ATOMS: atom_id res chain seq x y z
N MET A 1 9.58 -6.07 0.53
CA MET A 1 10.44 -7.26 0.75
C MET A 1 9.81 -8.48 0.07
N SER A 2 8.63 -8.95 0.47
CA SER A 2 8.05 -10.18 -0.12
C SER A 2 7.85 -10.17 -1.63
N PHE A 3 7.63 -9.01 -2.24
CA PHE A 3 7.58 -8.92 -3.70
C PHE A 3 8.96 -9.22 -4.33
N LEU A 4 10.05 -8.73 -3.72
CA LEU A 4 11.41 -9.03 -4.16
C LEU A 4 11.84 -10.46 -3.82
N ASP A 5 11.24 -11.08 -2.81
CA ASP A 5 11.50 -12.48 -2.42
C ASP A 5 10.92 -13.49 -3.44
N MET A 6 10.24 -13.00 -4.48
CA MET A 6 9.84 -13.85 -5.61
C MET A 6 11.02 -14.28 -6.48
N ASP A 7 12.17 -13.62 -6.36
CA ASP A 7 13.42 -13.94 -7.08
C ASP A 7 13.19 -14.10 -8.60
N GLU A 8 13.54 -15.26 -9.16
CA GLU A 8 13.43 -15.54 -10.58
C GLU A 8 12.00 -15.45 -11.13
N ARG A 9 10.98 -15.64 -10.27
CA ARG A 9 9.56 -15.50 -10.66
C ARG A 9 9.17 -14.07 -11.05
N LEU A 10 9.96 -13.07 -10.66
CA LEU A 10 9.79 -11.71 -11.17
C LEU A 10 9.97 -11.63 -12.69
N LEU A 11 10.86 -12.46 -13.27
CA LEU A 11 11.07 -12.53 -14.71
C LEU A 11 9.84 -13.15 -15.41
N GLU A 12 9.19 -14.12 -14.77
CA GLU A 12 7.93 -14.71 -15.29
C GLU A 12 6.83 -13.67 -15.35
N VAL A 13 6.65 -12.88 -14.27
CA VAL A 13 5.68 -11.78 -14.23
C VAL A 13 6.02 -10.70 -15.27
N ALA A 14 7.29 -10.32 -15.39
CA ALA A 14 7.74 -9.33 -16.37
C ALA A 14 7.56 -9.78 -17.83
N ALA A 15 7.52 -11.08 -18.08
CA ALA A 15 7.19 -11.63 -19.40
C ALA A 15 5.69 -11.56 -19.75
N LEU A 16 4.84 -11.39 -18.73
CA LEU A 16 3.37 -11.36 -18.86
C LEU A 16 2.77 -9.95 -18.77
N ALA A 17 3.50 -9.00 -18.19
CA ALA A 17 2.99 -7.66 -17.93
C ALA A 17 4.10 -6.60 -17.93
N ASP A 18 3.77 -5.39 -18.35
CA ASP A 18 4.65 -4.24 -18.25
C ASP A 18 4.47 -3.53 -16.89
N LEU A 19 5.57 -3.34 -16.16
CA LEU A 19 5.58 -2.55 -14.94
C LEU A 19 5.62 -1.06 -15.30
N VAL A 20 4.47 -0.40 -15.26
CA VAL A 20 4.31 0.99 -15.71
C VAL A 20 4.47 2.03 -14.60
N TYR A 21 4.34 1.63 -13.34
CA TYR A 21 4.49 2.50 -12.17
C TYR A 21 4.97 1.73 -10.94
N SER A 22 5.96 2.27 -10.26
CA SER A 22 6.48 1.77 -8.97
C SER A 22 7.30 2.87 -8.31
N PRO A 23 7.45 2.89 -6.98
CA PRO A 23 8.39 3.79 -6.31
C PRO A 23 9.84 3.66 -6.78
N LEU A 24 10.19 2.53 -7.42
CA LEU A 24 11.54 2.22 -7.91
C LEU A 24 11.77 2.66 -9.37
N VAL A 25 10.73 3.10 -10.08
CA VAL A 25 10.85 3.59 -11.47
C VAL A 25 10.75 5.11 -11.52
N ASP A 26 11.30 5.71 -12.59
CA ASP A 26 11.38 7.17 -12.74
C ASP A 26 10.04 7.85 -13.01
N THR A 27 9.00 7.10 -13.35
CA THR A 27 7.66 7.62 -13.62
C THR A 27 7.09 8.26 -12.35
N LYS A 28 6.85 9.58 -12.39
CA LYS A 28 6.34 10.35 -11.24
C LYS A 28 4.82 10.44 -11.19
N GLU A 29 4.17 10.37 -12.36
CA GLU A 29 2.72 10.44 -12.48
C GLU A 29 2.15 9.04 -12.70
N PHE A 30 1.08 8.72 -11.97
CA PHE A 30 0.39 7.46 -12.16
C PHE A 30 -0.32 7.45 -13.52
N PRO A 31 -0.03 6.48 -14.41
CA PRO A 31 -0.57 6.45 -15.77
C PRO A 31 -2.07 6.17 -15.80
N ALA A 32 -2.70 6.45 -16.95
CA ALA A 32 -4.07 6.06 -17.21
C ALA A 32 -4.16 4.59 -17.69
N ASP A 33 -5.36 4.02 -17.59
CA ASP A 33 -5.72 2.69 -18.13
C ASP A 33 -4.86 1.52 -17.63
N VAL A 34 -4.48 1.56 -16.35
CA VAL A 34 -3.73 0.46 -15.71
C VAL A 34 -4.66 -0.73 -15.48
N ASP A 35 -4.26 -1.92 -15.89
CA ASP A 35 -5.08 -3.12 -15.73
C ASP A 35 -5.15 -3.59 -14.28
N VAL A 36 -4.00 -3.68 -13.59
CA VAL A 36 -3.91 -4.13 -12.20
C VAL A 36 -2.99 -3.22 -11.41
N THR A 37 -3.44 -2.78 -10.24
CA THR A 37 -2.60 -2.04 -9.29
C THR A 37 -2.58 -2.73 -7.93
N LEU A 38 -1.39 -3.01 -7.42
CA LEU A 38 -1.17 -3.48 -6.06
C LEU A 38 -0.88 -2.26 -5.17
N VAL A 39 -1.71 -2.03 -4.15
CA VAL A 39 -1.54 -0.93 -3.21
C VAL A 39 -1.16 -1.46 -1.85
N GLU A 40 -0.01 -1.04 -1.35
CA GLU A 40 0.48 -1.31 0.00
C GLU A 40 0.28 -0.09 0.92
N GLY A 41 0.21 -0.37 2.22
CA GLY A 41 0.11 0.68 3.24
C GLY A 41 -1.29 1.20 3.45
N ALA A 42 -1.48 1.88 4.57
CA ALA A 42 -2.72 2.55 4.93
C ALA A 42 -2.75 3.98 4.40
N VAL A 43 -3.93 4.54 4.23
CA VAL A 43 -4.11 5.95 3.90
C VAL A 43 -3.96 6.76 5.18
N SER A 44 -2.87 7.51 5.30
CA SER A 44 -2.42 8.17 6.54
C SER A 44 -2.18 9.66 6.41
N SER A 45 -2.05 10.16 5.17
CA SER A 45 -1.79 11.56 4.85
C SER A 45 -2.75 12.09 3.77
N GLU A 46 -2.79 13.41 3.61
CA GLU A 46 -3.55 14.06 2.54
C GLU A 46 -3.03 13.65 1.14
N GLU A 47 -1.72 13.44 1.02
CA GLU A 47 -1.12 12.96 -0.22
C GLU A 47 -1.57 11.52 -0.54
N ASP A 48 -1.58 10.62 0.45
CA ASP A 48 -2.07 9.26 0.27
C ASP A 48 -3.53 9.26 -0.18
N LEU A 49 -4.35 10.12 0.43
CA LEU A 49 -5.77 10.24 0.08
C LEU A 49 -5.96 10.73 -1.35
N HIS A 50 -5.18 11.71 -1.79
CA HIS A 50 -5.22 12.18 -3.16
C HIS A 50 -4.75 11.10 -4.14
N LYS A 51 -3.62 10.48 -3.83
CA LYS A 51 -3.01 9.43 -4.66
C LYS A 51 -3.94 8.22 -4.83
N ILE A 52 -4.55 7.73 -3.75
CA ILE A 52 -5.41 6.54 -3.85
C ILE A 52 -6.68 6.78 -4.69
N LYS A 53 -7.23 7.99 -4.65
CA LYS A 53 -8.34 8.37 -5.52
C LYS A 53 -7.94 8.36 -6.99
N THR A 54 -6.81 8.99 -7.32
CA THR A 54 -6.25 9.00 -8.68
C THR A 54 -5.95 7.59 -9.17
N ILE A 55 -5.36 6.73 -8.32
CA ILE A 55 -5.08 5.34 -8.64
C ILE A 55 -6.38 4.60 -8.95
N ARG A 56 -7.43 4.74 -8.11
CA ARG A 56 -8.70 4.06 -8.35
C ARG A 56 -9.35 4.46 -9.67
N GLU A 57 -9.32 5.75 -10.01
CA GLU A 57 -9.90 6.28 -11.25
C GLU A 57 -9.20 5.73 -12.49
N ARG A 58 -7.92 5.39 -12.39
CA ARG A 58 -7.06 4.98 -13.50
C ARG A 58 -6.75 3.48 -13.55
N THR A 59 -7.35 2.69 -12.65
CA THR A 59 -7.07 1.26 -12.51
C THR A 59 -8.33 0.43 -12.73
N LYS A 60 -8.26 -0.65 -13.49
CA LYS A 60 -9.37 -1.59 -13.67
C LYS A 60 -9.57 -2.47 -12.44
N ILE A 61 -8.50 -3.11 -11.96
CA ILE A 61 -8.51 -4.00 -10.80
C ILE A 61 -7.57 -3.45 -9.73
N LEU A 62 -8.13 -3.02 -8.59
CA LEU A 62 -7.38 -2.53 -7.44
C LEU A 62 -7.24 -3.61 -6.39
N VAL A 63 -6.00 -3.96 -6.07
CA VAL A 63 -5.64 -4.94 -5.04
C VAL A 63 -5.12 -4.23 -3.80
N SER A 64 -5.75 -4.45 -2.66
CA SER A 64 -5.26 -4.04 -1.34
C SER A 64 -4.32 -5.13 -0.82
N LEU A 65 -3.01 -4.84 -0.79
CA LEU A 65 -1.96 -5.80 -0.49
C LEU A 65 -1.38 -5.58 0.91
N GLY A 66 -1.44 -6.61 1.72
CA GLY A 66 -0.91 -6.61 3.08
C GLY A 66 -1.83 -6.00 4.13
N ASP A 67 -1.62 -6.39 5.39
CA ASP A 67 -2.49 -6.00 6.51
C ASP A 67 -2.59 -4.48 6.72
N CYS A 68 -1.54 -3.73 6.39
CA CYS A 68 -1.60 -2.27 6.51
C CYS A 68 -2.60 -1.65 5.53
N ALA A 69 -2.67 -2.14 4.29
CA ALA A 69 -3.64 -1.68 3.30
C ALA A 69 -5.05 -2.20 3.59
N VAL A 70 -5.17 -3.42 4.13
CA VAL A 70 -6.46 -4.10 4.35
C VAL A 70 -7.14 -3.67 5.65
N THR A 71 -6.38 -3.42 6.74
CA THR A 71 -6.90 -3.13 8.10
C THR A 71 -6.30 -1.90 8.76
N ALA A 72 -5.39 -1.18 8.10
CA ALA A 72 -4.55 -0.12 8.67
C ALA A 72 -3.58 -0.58 9.77
N ASN A 73 -3.48 -1.82 10.09
CA ASN A 73 -2.61 -2.52 11.05
C ASN A 73 -1.62 -1.59 11.83
N VAL A 74 -0.33 -1.62 11.52
CA VAL A 74 0.68 -0.80 12.23
C VAL A 74 0.45 0.70 12.11
N PRO A 75 0.17 1.29 10.92
CA PRO A 75 -0.15 2.70 10.81
C PRO A 75 -1.34 3.16 11.66
N GLY A 76 -2.34 2.28 11.84
CA GLY A 76 -3.52 2.52 12.67
C GLY A 76 -3.23 2.59 14.18
N MET A 77 -2.08 2.07 14.65
CA MET A 77 -1.72 2.09 16.07
C MET A 77 -1.58 3.50 16.64
N ARG A 78 -1.38 4.52 15.81
CA ARG A 78 -1.35 5.92 16.22
C ARG A 78 -2.73 6.52 16.54
N ASN A 79 -3.79 5.92 16.02
CA ASN A 79 -5.14 6.51 16.05
C ASN A 79 -5.65 6.85 17.46
N PRO A 80 -5.43 6.01 18.51
CA PRO A 80 -5.87 6.33 19.86
C PRO A 80 -5.19 7.55 20.47
N PHE A 81 -3.99 7.92 19.99
CA PHE A 81 -3.20 9.02 20.55
C PHE A 81 -3.46 10.36 19.84
N GLY A 82 -3.90 10.31 18.59
CA GLY A 82 -4.06 11.48 17.73
C GLY A 82 -2.74 12.03 17.17
N THR A 83 -2.84 12.81 16.10
CA THR A 83 -1.66 13.33 15.37
C THR A 83 -0.77 14.23 16.22
N LYS A 84 -1.38 15.09 17.08
CA LYS A 84 -0.61 16.00 17.92
C LYS A 84 0.35 15.26 18.86
N ALA A 85 -0.15 14.26 19.58
CA ALA A 85 0.68 13.49 20.51
C ALA A 85 1.78 12.71 19.80
N VAL A 86 1.48 12.16 18.61
CA VAL A 86 2.46 11.46 17.77
C VAL A 86 3.56 12.41 17.31
N TYR A 87 3.22 13.61 16.82
CA TYR A 87 4.19 14.63 16.43
C TYR A 87 5.06 15.10 17.61
N ASP A 88 4.45 15.39 18.75
CA ASP A 88 5.18 15.81 19.94
C ASP A 88 6.17 14.72 20.37
N ARG A 89 5.74 13.46 20.39
CA ARG A 89 6.61 12.32 20.73
C ARG A 89 7.77 12.15 19.76
N ALA A 90 7.51 12.23 18.46
CA ALA A 90 8.52 11.97 17.43
C ALA A 90 9.52 13.11 17.26
N TYR A 91 9.03 14.38 17.29
CA TYR A 91 9.80 15.53 16.85
C TYR A 91 10.13 16.56 17.95
N ARG A 92 9.68 16.34 19.19
CA ARG A 92 9.99 17.18 20.34
C ARG A 92 10.59 16.41 21.51
N GLU A 93 9.93 15.32 21.93
CA GLU A 93 10.35 14.57 23.11
C GLU A 93 11.54 13.64 22.83
N ASN A 94 11.55 12.96 21.67
CA ASN A 94 12.59 11.99 21.31
C ASN A 94 13.79 12.59 20.56
N VAL A 95 13.75 13.89 20.28
CA VAL A 95 14.80 14.56 19.50
C VAL A 95 15.90 15.08 20.43
N THR A 96 17.15 14.80 20.07
CA THR A 96 18.33 15.26 20.82
C THR A 96 18.88 16.60 20.33
N PHE A 97 18.52 17.00 19.12
CA PHE A 97 18.99 18.25 18.49
C PHE A 97 17.87 18.88 17.65
N ASP A 98 17.72 20.19 17.74
CA ASP A 98 16.77 21.00 16.97
C ASP A 98 15.32 20.46 16.97
N PRO A 99 14.63 20.45 18.14
CA PRO A 99 13.27 19.93 18.24
C PRO A 99 12.30 20.83 17.45
N GLY A 100 11.63 20.25 16.44
CA GLY A 100 10.67 20.96 15.61
C GLY A 100 9.81 20.01 14.80
N ILE A 101 8.50 20.27 14.71
CA ILE A 101 7.61 19.50 13.86
C ILE A 101 7.83 19.95 12.41
N PRO A 102 8.19 19.06 11.47
CA PRO A 102 8.34 19.43 10.07
C PRO A 102 6.99 19.82 9.48
N ASP A 103 6.92 20.98 8.82
CA ASP A 103 5.71 21.55 8.23
C ASP A 103 5.91 22.03 6.77
N GLN A 104 7.14 21.90 6.25
CA GLN A 104 7.46 22.30 4.87
C GLN A 104 7.83 21.10 4.03
N VAL A 105 7.24 20.99 2.83
CA VAL A 105 7.52 19.93 1.85
C VAL A 105 7.15 18.52 2.33
N VAL A 106 6.41 18.42 3.44
CA VAL A 106 5.90 17.15 3.98
C VAL A 106 4.38 17.15 3.97
N PRO A 107 3.72 16.02 3.58
CA PRO A 107 2.27 15.97 3.57
C PRO A 107 1.70 16.01 5.00
N ALA A 108 0.59 16.70 5.18
CA ALA A 108 -0.13 16.70 6.44
C ALA A 108 -0.71 15.30 6.74
N LEU A 109 -0.59 14.86 8.00
CA LEU A 109 -1.23 13.61 8.42
C LEU A 109 -2.74 13.79 8.53
N LEU A 110 -3.48 12.79 8.09
CA LEU A 110 -4.91 12.66 8.40
C LEU A 110 -5.10 12.44 9.91
N PRO A 111 -6.24 12.83 10.51
CA PRO A 111 -6.53 12.60 11.93
C PRO A 111 -6.37 11.13 12.33
N THR A 112 -6.77 10.22 11.47
CA THR A 112 -6.63 8.77 11.63
C THR A 112 -6.01 8.13 10.39
N SER A 113 -5.24 7.07 10.60
CA SER A 113 -4.78 6.19 9.54
C SER A 113 -5.82 5.09 9.32
N ARG A 114 -6.26 4.90 8.08
CA ARG A 114 -7.39 4.02 7.75
C ARG A 114 -7.05 3.10 6.56
N PRO A 115 -7.72 1.94 6.45
CA PRO A 115 -7.50 1.03 5.33
C PRO A 115 -7.98 1.62 4.00
N VAL A 116 -7.44 1.10 2.91
CA VAL A 116 -7.70 1.61 1.54
C VAL A 116 -9.19 1.56 1.18
N HIS A 117 -9.88 0.50 1.56
CA HIS A 117 -11.28 0.27 1.19
C HIS A 117 -12.27 1.26 1.83
N GLU A 118 -11.86 2.02 2.83
CA GLU A 118 -12.70 3.07 3.43
C GLU A 118 -12.74 4.35 2.57
N PHE A 119 -11.82 4.49 1.62
CA PHE A 119 -11.74 5.66 0.75
C PHE A 119 -12.13 5.37 -0.71
N VAL A 120 -11.83 4.16 -1.20
CA VAL A 120 -12.10 3.75 -2.58
C VAL A 120 -12.53 2.29 -2.64
N LYS A 121 -13.23 1.91 -3.71
CA LYS A 121 -13.59 0.51 -3.95
C LYS A 121 -12.32 -0.32 -4.20
N VAL A 122 -12.14 -1.39 -3.45
CA VAL A 122 -11.12 -2.41 -3.64
C VAL A 122 -11.77 -3.64 -4.28
N ASP A 123 -11.10 -4.26 -5.22
CA ASP A 123 -11.60 -5.42 -5.95
C ASP A 123 -11.06 -6.73 -5.36
N VAL A 124 -9.81 -6.75 -4.88
CA VAL A 124 -9.17 -7.92 -4.28
C VAL A 124 -8.44 -7.53 -2.99
N PHE A 125 -8.60 -8.34 -1.95
CA PHE A 125 -7.92 -8.17 -0.66
C PHE A 125 -6.92 -9.30 -0.46
N VAL A 126 -5.67 -8.95 -0.16
CA VAL A 126 -4.58 -9.90 0.10
C VAL A 126 -3.96 -9.59 1.47
N PRO A 127 -4.54 -10.10 2.57
CA PRO A 127 -3.97 -9.90 3.90
C PRO A 127 -2.65 -10.67 4.08
N GLY A 128 -1.88 -10.26 5.07
CA GLY A 128 -0.55 -10.79 5.46
C GLY A 128 0.35 -9.65 5.92
N CYS A 129 1.34 -9.95 6.79
CA CYS A 129 2.21 -8.91 7.34
C CYS A 129 3.70 -9.29 7.22
N PRO A 130 4.24 -9.27 6.01
CA PRO A 130 3.62 -9.13 4.69
C PRO A 130 3.01 -10.46 4.17
N PRO A 131 2.21 -10.46 3.11
CA PRO A 131 1.85 -11.69 2.40
C PRO A 131 3.11 -12.38 1.86
N SER A 132 3.12 -13.71 1.80
CA SER A 132 4.27 -14.45 1.28
C SER A 132 4.49 -14.19 -0.22
N ALA A 133 5.73 -14.37 -0.68
CA ALA A 133 6.08 -14.29 -2.09
C ALA A 133 5.21 -15.24 -2.95
N ASP A 134 4.94 -16.44 -2.45
CA ASP A 134 4.06 -17.41 -3.13
C ASP A 134 2.63 -16.90 -3.28
N THR A 135 2.09 -16.25 -2.25
CA THR A 135 0.75 -15.65 -2.29
C THR A 135 0.69 -14.52 -3.29
N ILE A 136 1.68 -13.61 -3.29
CA ILE A 136 1.74 -12.48 -4.22
C ILE A 136 1.86 -12.98 -5.66
N HIS A 137 2.77 -13.91 -5.92
CA HIS A 137 2.95 -14.51 -7.25
C HIS A 137 1.66 -15.16 -7.76
N TYR A 138 0.99 -15.96 -6.92
CA TYR A 138 -0.29 -16.58 -7.25
C TYR A 138 -1.35 -15.54 -7.61
N VAL A 139 -1.53 -14.51 -6.78
CA VAL A 139 -2.54 -13.47 -7.03
C VAL A 139 -2.27 -12.73 -8.34
N VAL A 140 -1.03 -12.32 -8.57
CA VAL A 140 -0.65 -11.59 -9.79
C VAL A 140 -0.88 -12.45 -11.03
N THR A 141 -0.43 -13.69 -11.03
CA THR A 141 -0.57 -14.59 -12.20
C THR A 141 -2.02 -14.96 -12.49
N GLU A 142 -2.88 -15.14 -11.48
CA GLU A 142 -4.31 -15.35 -11.68
C GLU A 142 -4.98 -14.12 -12.32
N LEU A 143 -4.69 -12.92 -11.80
CA LEU A 143 -5.23 -11.67 -12.34
C LEU A 143 -4.78 -11.42 -13.78
N LEU A 144 -3.50 -11.64 -14.10
CA LEU A 144 -2.97 -11.51 -15.45
C LEU A 144 -3.59 -12.54 -16.42
N ALA A 145 -3.99 -13.70 -15.93
CA ALA A 145 -4.73 -14.69 -16.70
C ALA A 145 -6.24 -14.41 -16.80
N GLY A 146 -6.72 -13.28 -16.26
CA GLY A 146 -8.14 -12.89 -16.27
C GLY A 146 -9.01 -13.71 -15.32
N ARG A 147 -8.40 -14.39 -14.32
CA ARG A 147 -9.13 -15.17 -13.31
C ARG A 147 -9.20 -14.43 -11.99
N ASN A 148 -10.22 -14.70 -11.18
CA ASN A 148 -10.32 -14.18 -9.82
C ASN A 148 -9.53 -15.08 -8.86
N PRO A 149 -8.52 -14.56 -8.12
CA PRO A 149 -7.73 -15.38 -7.22
C PRO A 149 -8.53 -15.82 -5.98
N GLU A 150 -8.42 -17.09 -5.61
CA GLU A 150 -8.97 -17.65 -4.37
C GLU A 150 -8.01 -17.39 -3.19
N VAL A 151 -8.04 -16.17 -2.67
CA VAL A 151 -7.06 -15.69 -1.69
C VAL A 151 -7.23 -16.33 -0.30
N GLU A 152 -8.46 -16.68 0.08
CA GLU A 152 -8.82 -17.18 1.41
C GLU A 152 -8.01 -18.43 1.84
N LEU A 153 -7.62 -19.27 0.88
CA LEU A 153 -6.83 -20.47 1.12
C LEU A 153 -5.31 -20.23 1.09
N LYS A 154 -4.86 -19.05 0.71
CA LYS A 154 -3.45 -18.73 0.45
C LYS A 154 -2.84 -17.73 1.41
N THR A 155 -3.66 -17.07 2.22
CA THR A 155 -3.22 -16.00 3.10
C THR A 155 -4.04 -15.96 4.39
N ARG A 156 -3.51 -15.26 5.39
CA ARG A 156 -4.17 -15.00 6.67
C ARG A 156 -3.68 -13.69 7.27
N PHE A 157 -4.48 -13.08 8.15
CA PHE A 157 -4.09 -11.90 8.90
C PHE A 157 -2.95 -12.21 9.88
N GLY A 158 -1.99 -11.28 10.00
CA GLY A 158 -0.89 -11.37 10.96
C GLY A 158 0.14 -12.47 10.64
N ALA A 159 0.21 -12.97 9.43
CA ALA A 159 1.16 -14.03 9.03
C ALA A 159 2.17 -13.50 8.02
#